data_a200026eeec08aaca97bc20cf8358bec
#
_entry.id   a200026eeec08aaca97bc20cf8358bec
#
_cell.length_a   1.000
_cell.length_b   1.000
_cell.length_c   1.000
_cell.angle_alpha   90.00
_cell.angle_beta   90.00
_cell.angle_gamma   90.00
#
_symmetry.space_group_name_H-M   'P 1'
#
loop_
_entity.id
_entity.type
_entity.pdbx_description
1 polymer ?
#
loop_
_entity_poly.entity_id
_entity_poly.type
_entity_poly.pdbx_seq_one_letter_code
_entity_poly.pdbx_strand_id
1 'polypeptide(L)'
;MKVVLDSNVIVAAFAARGICSALFEYCVENHEVVLCAEILHEVEGALVRKVGVPRAVARDIVGYLRGEAELVSAVQINPRVCRDKSDLPILGAAVAGGCAYLITGDGDLVSIGRHEDVHIVSPRLFWETMKRGKGCK
;
A
#
# COMPACT_ATOMS: atom_id res chain seq x y z
N MET A 1 -1.95 -13.96 3.17
CA MET A 1 -1.59 -13.03 4.25
C MET A 1 -2.11 -11.64 3.94
N LYS A 2 -2.12 -10.77 4.94
CA LYS A 2 -2.61 -9.41 4.75
C LYS A 2 -1.46 -8.46 4.46
N VAL A 3 -1.66 -7.57 3.50
CA VAL A 3 -0.67 -6.56 3.10
C VAL A 3 -1.35 -5.21 2.95
N VAL A 4 -0.64 -4.14 3.31
CA VAL A 4 -1.08 -2.79 3.02
C VAL A 4 -0.17 -2.19 1.95
N LEU A 5 -0.78 -1.47 1.01
CA LEU A 5 -0.07 -0.81 -0.08
C LEU A 5 -0.12 0.70 0.13
N ASP A 6 1.04 1.34 0.10
CA ASP A 6 1.12 2.79 0.18
C ASP A 6 0.43 3.41 -1.04
N SER A 7 -0.11 4.60 -0.87
CA SER A 7 -0.82 5.33 -1.93
C SER A 7 0.02 5.47 -3.20
N ASN A 8 1.30 5.74 -3.07
CA ASN A 8 2.18 5.89 -4.24
C ASN A 8 2.32 4.60 -5.06
N VAL A 9 2.33 3.45 -4.39
CA VAL A 9 2.38 2.15 -5.07
C VAL A 9 1.09 1.91 -5.83
N ILE A 10 -0.05 2.23 -5.23
CA ILE A 10 -1.36 2.08 -5.86
C ILE A 10 -1.48 3.02 -7.07
N VAL A 11 -1.12 4.29 -6.90
CA VAL A 11 -1.17 5.27 -7.99
C VAL A 11 -0.31 4.80 -9.17
N ALA A 12 0.91 4.34 -8.88
CA ALA A 12 1.80 3.82 -9.93
C ALA A 12 1.19 2.61 -10.64
N ALA A 13 0.48 1.76 -9.92
CA ALA A 13 -0.16 0.58 -10.49
C ALA A 13 -1.23 0.94 -11.53
N PHE A 14 -1.98 2.01 -11.29
CA PHE A 14 -3.02 2.47 -12.21
C PHE A 14 -2.53 3.46 -13.25
N ALA A 15 -1.37 4.10 -13.03
CA ALA A 15 -0.85 5.09 -13.96
C ALA A 15 -0.08 4.48 -15.14
N ALA A 16 0.54 3.33 -14.94
CA ALA A 16 1.38 2.72 -15.98
C ALA A 16 1.54 1.22 -15.73
N ARG A 17 1.94 0.51 -16.78
CA ARG A 17 2.33 -0.89 -16.65
C ARG A 17 3.74 -0.97 -16.09
N GLY A 18 3.98 -1.91 -15.18
CA GLY A 18 5.28 -2.11 -14.59
C GLY A 18 5.19 -2.96 -13.34
N ILE A 19 6.21 -2.86 -12.48
CA ILE A 19 6.30 -3.70 -11.28
C ILE A 19 5.14 -3.43 -10.31
N CYS A 20 4.73 -2.18 -10.17
CA CYS A 20 3.62 -1.85 -9.25
C CYS A 20 2.29 -2.39 -9.76
N SER A 21 2.05 -2.34 -11.06
CA SER A 21 0.83 -2.91 -11.66
C SER A 21 0.78 -4.42 -11.45
N ALA A 22 1.86 -5.13 -11.76
CA ALA A 22 1.95 -6.57 -11.59
C ALA A 22 1.82 -6.98 -10.13
N LEU A 23 2.46 -6.24 -9.25
CA LEU A 23 2.43 -6.48 -7.81
C LEU A 23 1.02 -6.28 -7.23
N PHE A 24 0.34 -5.22 -7.68
CA PHE A 24 -1.01 -4.93 -7.22
C PHE A 24 -1.96 -6.08 -7.58
N GLU A 25 -1.93 -6.52 -8.83
CA GLU A 25 -2.75 -7.64 -9.29
C GLU A 25 -2.43 -8.91 -8.51
N TYR A 26 -1.15 -9.17 -8.28
CA TYR A 26 -0.72 -10.34 -7.51
C TYR A 26 -1.27 -10.30 -6.08
N CYS A 27 -1.21 -9.14 -5.43
CA CYS A 27 -1.72 -8.99 -4.08
C CYS A 27 -3.25 -9.17 -4.01
N VAL A 28 -3.98 -8.61 -4.97
CA VAL A 28 -5.44 -8.74 -5.02
C VAL A 28 -5.84 -10.21 -5.21
N GLU A 29 -5.11 -10.94 -6.05
CA GLU A 29 -5.43 -12.33 -6.35
C GLU A 29 -4.98 -13.32 -5.28
N ASN A 30 -3.86 -13.06 -4.61
CA ASN A 30 -3.22 -14.06 -3.74
C ASN A 30 -3.17 -13.70 -2.27
N HIS A 31 -3.44 -12.44 -1.92
CA HIS A 31 -3.38 -11.94 -0.55
C HIS A 31 -4.61 -11.10 -0.24
N GLU A 32 -4.71 -10.66 0.99
CA GLU A 32 -5.75 -9.71 1.38
C GLU A 32 -5.13 -8.33 1.45
N VAL A 33 -5.63 -7.40 0.63
CA VAL A 33 -5.18 -6.01 0.64
C VAL A 33 -5.95 -5.26 1.71
N VAL A 34 -5.22 -4.55 2.57
CA VAL A 34 -5.80 -3.73 3.64
C VAL A 34 -5.56 -2.26 3.28
N LEU A 35 -6.59 -1.46 3.39
CA LEU A 35 -6.50 -0.02 3.13
C LEU A 35 -7.26 0.75 4.22
N CYS A 36 -7.03 2.05 4.29
CA CYS A 36 -7.77 2.94 5.18
C CYS A 36 -8.25 4.16 4.41
N ALA A 37 -9.13 4.95 5.02
CA ALA A 37 -9.69 6.13 4.38
C ALA A 37 -8.63 7.12 3.94
N GLU A 38 -7.58 7.31 4.74
CA GLU A 38 -6.49 8.24 4.43
C GLU A 38 -5.74 7.83 3.17
N ILE A 39 -5.46 6.53 3.02
CA ILE A 39 -4.80 6.02 1.81
C ILE A 39 -5.69 6.24 0.58
N LEU A 40 -6.98 5.92 0.69
CA LEU A 40 -7.91 6.11 -0.41
C LEU A 40 -8.02 7.58 -0.82
N HIS A 41 -8.04 8.48 0.16
CA HIS A 41 -8.10 9.91 -0.09
C HIS A 41 -6.85 10.39 -0.83
N GLU A 42 -5.67 9.95 -0.42
CA GLU A 42 -4.42 10.28 -1.10
C GLU A 42 -4.38 9.73 -2.52
N VAL A 43 -4.85 8.50 -2.73
CA VAL A 43 -4.91 7.89 -4.06
C VAL A 43 -5.78 8.72 -4.98
N GLU A 44 -6.98 9.07 -4.54
CA GLU A 44 -7.90 9.88 -5.36
C GLU A 44 -7.27 11.20 -5.75
N GLY A 45 -6.70 11.91 -4.77
CA GLY A 45 -6.07 13.21 -5.02
C GLY A 45 -4.88 13.11 -5.97
N ALA A 46 -4.03 12.12 -5.80
CA ALA A 46 -2.85 11.95 -6.63
C ALA A 46 -3.21 11.55 -8.07
N LEU A 47 -4.23 10.71 -8.24
CA LEU A 47 -4.70 10.34 -9.58
C LEU A 47 -5.15 11.57 -10.36
N VAL A 48 -5.85 12.48 -9.71
CA VAL A 48 -6.32 13.71 -10.36
C VAL A 48 -5.16 14.70 -10.58
N ARG A 49 -4.40 15.00 -9.53
CA ARG A 49 -3.39 16.07 -9.58
C ARG A 49 -2.08 15.66 -10.25
N LYS A 50 -1.62 14.44 -10.02
CA LYS A 50 -0.31 14.00 -10.52
C LYS A 50 -0.41 13.23 -11.82
N VAL A 51 -1.41 12.37 -11.95
CA VAL A 51 -1.58 11.55 -13.16
C VAL A 51 -2.44 12.25 -14.19
N GLY A 52 -3.38 13.09 -13.72
CA GLY A 52 -4.23 13.87 -14.62
C GLY A 52 -5.48 13.13 -15.09
N VAL A 53 -5.92 12.10 -14.37
CA VAL A 53 -7.17 11.43 -14.73
C VAL A 53 -8.37 12.29 -14.32
N PRO A 54 -9.51 12.19 -15.06
CA PRO A 54 -10.72 12.88 -14.66
C PRO A 54 -11.21 12.43 -13.28
N ARG A 55 -11.86 13.33 -12.53
CA ARG A 55 -12.37 13.00 -11.21
C ARG A 55 -13.29 11.79 -11.19
N ALA A 56 -14.12 11.65 -12.21
CA ALA A 56 -15.02 10.49 -12.31
C ALA A 56 -14.24 9.19 -12.40
N VAL A 57 -13.14 9.17 -13.15
CA VAL A 57 -12.28 7.99 -13.28
C VAL A 57 -11.58 7.69 -11.96
N ALA A 58 -11.08 8.73 -11.28
CA ALA A 58 -10.44 8.55 -9.98
C ALA A 58 -11.42 7.95 -8.96
N ARG A 59 -12.66 8.42 -8.95
CA ARG A 59 -13.71 7.87 -8.07
C ARG A 59 -14.03 6.41 -8.40
N ASP A 60 -14.03 6.05 -9.67
CA ASP A 60 -14.28 4.66 -10.10
C ASP A 60 -13.14 3.76 -9.59
N ILE A 61 -11.90 4.23 -9.68
CA ILE A 61 -10.74 3.47 -9.18
C ILE A 61 -10.85 3.29 -7.67
N VAL A 62 -11.18 4.35 -6.92
CA VAL A 62 -11.36 4.27 -5.47
C VAL A 62 -12.49 3.31 -5.12
N GLY A 63 -13.60 3.34 -5.87
CA GLY A 63 -14.71 2.40 -5.68
C GLY A 63 -14.28 0.97 -5.88
N TYR A 64 -13.47 0.71 -6.90
CA TYR A 64 -12.90 -0.61 -7.14
C TYR A 64 -12.03 -1.05 -5.95
N LEU A 65 -11.16 -0.16 -5.47
CA LEU A 65 -10.29 -0.46 -4.33
C LEU A 65 -11.09 -0.79 -3.08
N ARG A 66 -12.18 -0.05 -2.83
CA ARG A 66 -13.06 -0.33 -1.68
C ARG A 66 -13.67 -1.72 -1.76
N GLY A 67 -13.98 -2.18 -2.95
CA GLY A 67 -14.56 -3.51 -3.16
C GLY A 67 -13.56 -4.63 -3.01
N GLU A 68 -12.29 -4.37 -3.33
CA GLU A 68 -11.25 -5.39 -3.31
C GLU A 68 -10.49 -5.47 -1.99
N ALA A 69 -10.54 -4.42 -1.16
CA ALA A 69 -9.74 -4.31 0.04
C ALA A 69 -10.57 -4.46 1.30
N GLU A 70 -9.91 -4.92 2.37
CA GLU A 70 -10.44 -4.81 3.72
C GLU A 70 -10.16 -3.39 4.21
N LEU A 71 -11.20 -2.66 4.60
CA LEU A 71 -11.05 -1.30 5.10
C LEU A 71 -10.93 -1.32 6.62
N VAL A 72 -9.89 -0.68 7.12
CA VAL A 72 -9.63 -0.58 8.56
C VAL A 72 -9.51 0.88 8.96
N SER A 73 -9.70 1.15 10.25
CA SER A 73 -9.40 2.46 10.83
C SER A 73 -7.97 2.40 11.37
N ALA A 74 -7.11 3.30 10.90
CA ALA A 74 -5.72 3.34 11.32
C ALA A 74 -5.62 3.59 12.83
N VAL A 75 -4.82 2.76 13.52
CA VAL A 75 -4.53 3.01 14.94
C VAL A 75 -3.48 4.12 15.06
N GLN A 76 -3.44 4.76 16.22
CA GLN A 76 -2.44 5.80 16.45
C GLN A 76 -1.05 5.18 16.60
N ILE A 77 -0.10 5.78 15.93
CA ILE A 77 1.31 5.38 15.98
C ILE A 77 2.08 6.52 16.64
N ASN A 78 3.07 6.18 17.48
CA ASN A 78 3.93 7.18 18.10
C ASN A 78 4.58 8.03 17.00
N PRO A 79 4.39 9.37 17.02
CA PRO A 79 4.91 10.24 15.97
C PRO A 79 6.43 10.16 15.76
N ARG A 80 7.18 9.66 16.73
CA ARG A 80 8.62 9.50 16.62
C ARG A 80 9.05 8.38 15.68
N VAL A 81 8.13 7.47 15.35
CA VAL A 81 8.42 6.32 14.48
C VAL A 81 8.68 6.74 13.05
N CYS A 82 7.94 7.73 12.55
CA CYS A 82 8.04 8.19 11.18
C CYS A 82 8.52 9.64 11.11
N ARG A 83 9.45 9.93 10.20
CA ARG A 83 9.90 11.28 9.92
C ARG A 83 8.75 12.15 9.40
N ASP A 84 8.02 11.63 8.42
CA ASP A 84 6.89 12.30 7.81
C ASP A 84 5.62 11.87 8.52
N LYS A 85 4.90 12.83 9.09
CA LYS A 85 3.67 12.56 9.82
C LYS A 85 2.57 11.99 8.91
N SER A 86 2.64 12.23 7.60
CA SER A 86 1.68 11.67 6.66
C SER A 86 1.81 10.16 6.50
N ASP A 87 2.94 9.58 6.93
CA ASP A 87 3.17 8.13 6.89
C ASP A 87 2.53 7.41 8.07
N LEU A 88 2.17 8.13 9.13
CA LEU A 88 1.59 7.52 10.32
C LEU A 88 0.29 6.76 10.06
N PRO A 89 -0.67 7.30 9.29
CA PRO A 89 -1.88 6.55 8.99
C PRO A 89 -1.64 5.26 8.22
N ILE A 90 -0.64 5.24 7.34
CA ILE A 90 -0.31 4.04 6.55
C ILE A 90 0.18 2.94 7.48
N LEU A 91 1.11 3.28 8.36
CA LEU A 91 1.63 2.35 9.34
C LEU A 91 0.52 1.92 10.33
N GLY A 92 -0.32 2.88 10.73
CA GLY A 92 -1.47 2.61 11.60
C GLY A 92 -2.46 1.63 10.98
N ALA A 93 -2.68 1.73 9.67
CA ALA A 93 -3.53 0.78 8.95
C ALA A 93 -2.93 -0.62 8.93
N ALA A 94 -1.61 -0.70 8.74
CA ALA A 94 -0.90 -1.98 8.73
C ALA A 94 -1.03 -2.69 10.09
N VAL A 95 -0.88 -1.96 11.16
CA VAL A 95 -1.03 -2.50 12.52
C VAL A 95 -2.49 -2.90 12.77
N ALA A 96 -3.43 -1.99 12.46
CA ALA A 96 -4.86 -2.25 12.67
C ALA A 96 -5.35 -3.47 11.91
N GLY A 97 -4.86 -3.68 10.71
CA GLY A 97 -5.26 -4.80 9.86
C GLY A 97 -4.53 -6.10 10.17
N GLY A 98 -3.54 -6.08 11.04
CA GLY A 98 -2.72 -7.26 11.30
C GLY A 98 -1.91 -7.68 10.09
N CYS A 99 -1.39 -6.72 9.35
CA CYS A 99 -0.67 -6.98 8.10
C CYS A 99 0.72 -7.53 8.35
N ALA A 100 1.14 -8.46 7.49
CA ALA A 100 2.50 -8.98 7.51
C ALA A 100 3.47 -8.01 6.83
N TYR A 101 2.98 -7.28 5.81
CA TYR A 101 3.82 -6.37 5.02
C TYR A 101 3.14 -5.03 4.77
N LEU A 102 3.95 -3.98 4.81
CA LEU A 102 3.62 -2.66 4.29
C LEU A 102 4.53 -2.45 3.08
N ILE A 103 3.93 -2.27 1.91
CA ILE A 103 4.68 -2.14 0.66
C ILE A 103 4.66 -0.68 0.23
N THR A 104 5.85 -0.09 0.14
CA THR A 104 6.00 1.34 -0.12
C THR A 104 7.24 1.62 -0.94
N GLY A 105 7.18 2.68 -1.77
CA GLY A 105 8.35 3.21 -2.45
C GLY A 105 9.08 4.29 -1.68
N ASP A 106 8.56 4.69 -0.52
CA ASP A 106 9.15 5.76 0.29
C ASP A 106 10.37 5.24 1.04
N GLY A 107 11.54 5.82 0.76
CA GLY A 107 12.80 5.44 1.40
C GLY A 107 12.80 5.62 2.91
N ASP A 108 12.12 6.65 3.43
CA ASP A 108 12.06 6.89 4.87
C ASP A 108 11.30 5.76 5.57
N LEU A 109 10.19 5.28 5.00
CA LEU A 109 9.46 4.14 5.55
C LEU A 109 10.26 2.86 5.42
N VAL A 110 10.83 2.61 4.24
CA VAL A 110 11.64 1.40 4.01
C VAL A 110 12.80 1.32 4.98
N SER A 111 13.41 2.47 5.33
CA SER A 111 14.54 2.50 6.27
C SER A 111 14.16 2.05 7.68
N ILE A 112 12.90 2.11 8.06
CA ILE A 112 12.43 1.59 9.34
C ILE A 112 12.55 0.06 9.36
N GLY A 113 12.29 -0.58 8.23
CA GLY A 113 12.45 -2.02 8.02
C GLY A 113 11.37 -2.87 8.66
N ARG A 114 11.04 -2.60 9.89
CA ARG A 114 10.03 -3.37 10.63
C ARG A 114 9.44 -2.52 11.76
N HIS A 115 8.13 -2.61 11.92
CA HIS A 115 7.44 -2.01 13.06
C HIS A 115 6.48 -3.05 13.63
N GLU A 116 6.68 -3.45 14.89
CA GLU A 116 5.97 -4.55 15.53
C GLU A 116 6.10 -5.80 14.63
N ASP A 117 5.01 -6.37 14.17
CA ASP A 117 5.04 -7.55 13.31
C ASP A 117 4.94 -7.21 11.81
N VAL A 118 4.97 -5.91 11.48
CA VAL A 118 4.83 -5.45 10.09
C VAL A 118 6.22 -5.26 9.47
N HIS A 119 6.50 -5.99 8.40
CA HIS A 119 7.72 -5.79 7.60
C HIS A 119 7.46 -4.69 6.57
N ILE A 120 8.35 -3.70 6.50
CA ILE A 120 8.22 -2.57 5.58
C ILE A 120 9.20 -2.78 4.44
N VAL A 121 8.68 -2.96 3.23
CA VAL A 121 9.49 -3.35 2.08
C VAL A 121 9.13 -2.55 0.84
N SER A 122 10.08 -2.46 -0.10
CA SER A 122 9.81 -1.89 -1.43
C SER A 122 9.01 -2.87 -2.28
N PRO A 123 8.36 -2.38 -3.35
CA PRO A 123 7.70 -3.28 -4.29
C PRO A 123 8.63 -4.36 -4.85
N ARG A 124 9.85 -3.97 -5.20
CA ARG A 124 10.84 -4.92 -5.73
C ARG A 124 11.20 -6.00 -4.71
N LEU A 125 11.48 -5.60 -3.47
CA LEU A 125 11.86 -6.56 -2.43
C LEU A 125 10.71 -7.51 -2.13
N PHE A 126 9.49 -7.00 -2.05
CA PHE A 126 8.32 -7.85 -1.84
C PHE A 126 8.17 -8.87 -2.97
N TRP A 127 8.30 -8.42 -4.21
CA TRP A 127 8.19 -9.28 -5.38
C TRP A 127 9.25 -10.39 -5.36
N GLU A 128 10.50 -10.03 -5.06
CA GLU A 128 11.59 -10.99 -4.97
C GLU A 128 11.37 -11.98 -3.84
N THR A 129 10.89 -11.51 -2.69
CA THR A 129 10.60 -12.37 -1.54
C THR A 129 9.52 -13.39 -1.89
N MET A 130 8.46 -12.96 -2.57
CA MET A 130 7.38 -13.88 -2.97
C MET A 130 7.87 -14.90 -3.99
N LYS A 131 8.71 -14.48 -4.92
CA LYS A 131 9.31 -15.40 -5.90
C LYS A 131 10.16 -16.47 -5.22
N ARG A 132 10.99 -16.08 -4.26
CA ARG A 132 11.83 -17.03 -3.51
C ARG A 132 10.98 -18.03 -2.74
N GLY A 133 9.92 -17.57 -2.09
CA GLY A 133 9.00 -18.42 -1.38
C GLY A 133 8.39 -19.47 -2.29
N LYS A 134 7.99 -19.10 -3.49
CA LYS A 134 7.48 -20.04 -4.49
C LYS A 134 8.55 -20.99 -5.00
N GLY A 135 9.77 -20.49 -5.17
CA GLY A 135 10.90 -21.28 -5.63
C GLY A 135 11.35 -22.33 -4.62
N CYS A 136 11.08 -22.12 -3.35
CA CYS A 136 11.44 -23.04 -2.28
C CYS A 136 10.44 -24.20 -2.12
N LYS A 137 9.35 -24.10 -2.85
CA LYS A 137 8.33 -25.14 -2.86
C LYS A 137 8.48 -26.04 -4.07
#